data_af38474c22f5d16c2f6f5d02248f5cd1
#
_entry.id   af38474c22f5d16c2f6f5d02248f5cd1
#
_cell.length_a   1.000
_cell.length_b   1.000
_cell.length_c   1.000
_cell.angle_alpha   90.00
_cell.angle_beta   90.00
_cell.angle_gamma   90.00
#
_symmetry.space_group_name_H-M   'P 1'
#
loop_
_entity.id
_entity.type
_entity.pdbx_description
1 polymer ?
#
loop_
_entity_poly.entity_id
_entity_poly.type
_entity_poly.pdbx_seq_one_letter_code
_entity_poly.pdbx_strand_id
1 'polypeptide(L)'
;MPASLDLRAIKANARSLLRSGRVSPLRMSALYLVIALVLDLIDTTASFAIDSSGGFTLLSFSFVSILVSLISNVLGAGFVCYCLGILRGEDMPYDSLFDAFPFAGKVILLTIVQGLFIFLWSLLFVIPGIIAAYRYSFAMMNLCDDPGIGVMEALRRSKQQTDGNKGTLFLLTMSFLGWLLLAGAAVVLADYLI
;
A
#
# COMPACT_ATOMS: atom_id res chain seq x y z
N MET A 1 28.66 -11.99 6.73
CA MET A 1 28.31 -10.59 7.05
C MET A 1 27.16 -10.21 6.12
N PRO A 2 25.99 -9.78 6.60
CA PRO A 2 24.97 -9.25 5.71
C PRO A 2 25.54 -8.00 5.05
N ALA A 3 25.50 -7.97 3.72
CA ALA A 3 25.93 -6.81 2.94
C ALA A 3 25.14 -5.60 3.43
N SER A 4 25.85 -4.56 3.88
CA SER A 4 25.20 -3.29 4.27
C SER A 4 24.42 -2.79 3.03
N LEU A 5 23.10 -2.79 3.12
CA LEU A 5 22.23 -2.25 2.08
C LEU A 5 22.59 -0.78 1.85
N ASP A 6 23.25 -0.49 0.74
CA ASP A 6 23.60 0.89 0.37
C ASP A 6 22.33 1.61 -0.12
N LEU A 7 21.75 2.43 0.76
CA LEU A 7 20.55 3.22 0.48
C LEU A 7 20.69 4.16 -0.72
N ARG A 8 21.95 4.61 -1.01
CA ARG A 8 22.22 5.48 -2.16
C ARG A 8 22.15 4.69 -3.45
N ALA A 9 22.70 3.48 -3.48
CA ALA A 9 22.64 2.59 -4.63
C ALA A 9 21.19 2.18 -4.93
N ILE A 10 20.40 1.84 -3.91
CA ILE A 10 18.97 1.50 -4.07
C ILE A 10 18.19 2.67 -4.69
N LYS A 11 18.38 3.90 -4.18
CA LYS A 11 17.71 5.08 -4.74
C LYS A 11 18.18 5.42 -6.16
N ALA A 12 19.44 5.20 -6.49
CA ALA A 12 19.98 5.39 -7.84
C ALA A 12 19.38 4.40 -8.83
N ASN A 13 19.32 3.11 -8.46
CA ASN A 13 18.71 2.06 -9.27
C ASN A 13 17.21 2.32 -9.49
N ALA A 14 16.48 2.72 -8.45
CA ALA A 14 15.07 3.09 -8.58
C ALA A 14 14.87 4.24 -9.59
N ARG A 15 15.74 5.28 -9.57
CA ARG A 15 15.66 6.39 -10.53
C ARG A 15 15.95 5.97 -11.98
N SER A 16 16.86 5.03 -12.19
CA SER A 16 17.15 4.52 -13.55
C SER A 16 15.96 3.73 -14.12
N LEU A 17 15.31 2.92 -13.28
CA LEU A 17 14.12 2.16 -13.65
C LEU A 17 12.91 3.05 -13.99
N LEU A 18 12.75 4.20 -13.30
CA LEU A 18 11.71 5.17 -13.61
C LEU A 18 11.82 5.76 -15.02
N ARG A 19 12.97 5.63 -15.70
CA ARG A 19 13.23 6.17 -17.05
C ARG A 19 13.17 5.12 -18.16
N SER A 20 13.14 3.82 -17.84
CA SER A 20 13.37 2.75 -18.80
C SER A 20 12.11 2.02 -19.28
N GLY A 21 10.92 2.24 -18.71
CA GLY A 21 9.70 1.49 -19.04
C GLY A 21 8.97 2.04 -20.28
N ARG A 22 8.32 1.15 -21.08
CA ARG A 22 7.44 1.46 -22.21
C ARG A 22 6.23 2.29 -21.75
N VAL A 23 5.67 1.97 -20.60
CA VAL A 23 4.75 2.83 -19.85
C VAL A 23 5.56 3.53 -18.77
N SER A 24 5.64 4.85 -18.82
CA SER A 24 6.35 5.62 -17.80
C SER A 24 5.74 5.34 -16.42
N PRO A 25 6.51 4.84 -15.43
CA PRO A 25 6.00 4.59 -14.08
C PRO A 25 5.31 5.81 -13.45
N LEU A 26 5.73 7.02 -13.84
CA LEU A 26 5.07 8.27 -13.43
C LEU A 26 3.63 8.36 -13.94
N ARG A 27 3.37 7.94 -15.20
CA ARG A 27 2.01 7.97 -15.78
C ARG A 27 1.13 6.92 -15.08
N MET A 28 1.67 5.74 -14.79
CA MET A 28 0.94 4.71 -14.05
C MET A 28 0.63 5.15 -12.61
N SER A 29 1.59 5.77 -11.92
CA SER A 29 1.35 6.33 -10.59
C SER A 29 0.32 7.46 -10.62
N ALA A 30 0.35 8.33 -11.65
CA ALA A 30 -0.65 9.38 -11.82
C ALA A 30 -2.04 8.78 -12.09
N LEU A 31 -2.15 7.76 -12.94
CA LEU A 31 -3.41 7.04 -13.19
C LEU A 31 -3.95 6.42 -11.90
N TYR A 32 -3.10 5.73 -11.14
CA TYR A 32 -3.49 5.15 -9.85
C TYR A 32 -3.98 6.22 -8.87
N LEU A 33 -3.28 7.35 -8.77
CA LEU A 33 -3.68 8.47 -7.91
C LEU A 33 -5.02 9.07 -8.33
N VAL A 34 -5.25 9.24 -9.64
CA VAL A 34 -6.55 9.75 -10.13
C VAL A 34 -7.67 8.78 -9.77
N ILE A 35 -7.49 7.48 -9.97
CA ILE A 35 -8.49 6.48 -9.59
C ILE A 35 -8.72 6.49 -8.07
N ALA A 36 -7.66 6.54 -7.27
CA ALA A 36 -7.76 6.61 -5.82
C ALA A 36 -8.52 7.85 -5.36
N LEU A 37 -8.23 9.03 -5.93
CA LEU A 37 -8.96 10.27 -5.64
C LEU A 37 -10.43 10.21 -6.03
N VAL A 38 -10.77 9.60 -7.16
CA VAL A 38 -12.17 9.42 -7.56
C VAL A 38 -12.90 8.50 -6.59
N LEU A 39 -12.28 7.40 -6.17
CA LEU A 39 -12.85 6.49 -5.17
C LEU A 39 -13.04 7.17 -3.81
N ASP A 40 -12.07 7.96 -3.37
CA ASP A 40 -12.16 8.73 -2.12
C ASP A 40 -13.25 9.81 -2.18
N LEU A 41 -13.39 10.49 -3.31
CA LEU A 41 -14.47 11.44 -3.55
C LEU A 41 -15.86 10.78 -3.51
N ILE A 42 -16.00 9.58 -4.10
CA ILE A 42 -17.24 8.79 -4.02
C ILE A 42 -17.55 8.44 -2.56
N ASP A 43 -16.57 8.00 -1.79
CA ASP A 43 -16.76 7.64 -0.39
C ASP A 43 -17.17 8.86 0.45
N THR A 44 -16.47 9.98 0.26
CA THR A 44 -16.76 11.23 0.97
C THR A 44 -18.15 11.77 0.64
N THR A 45 -18.54 11.78 -0.63
CA THR A 45 -19.87 12.26 -1.04
C THR A 45 -20.97 11.35 -0.56
N ALA A 46 -20.77 10.02 -0.58
CA ALA A 46 -21.73 9.07 -0.04
C ALA A 46 -21.90 9.21 1.47
N SER A 47 -20.80 9.39 2.21
CA SER A 47 -20.81 9.59 3.64
C SER A 47 -21.53 10.89 4.03
N PHE A 48 -21.26 11.98 3.31
CA PHE A 48 -21.94 13.27 3.52
C PHE A 48 -23.45 13.17 3.23
N ALA A 49 -23.87 12.51 2.17
CA ALA A 49 -25.27 12.32 1.82
C ALA A 49 -26.02 11.52 2.88
N ILE A 50 -25.39 10.52 3.49
CA ILE A 50 -25.99 9.71 4.56
C ILE A 50 -26.10 10.52 5.86
N ASP A 51 -25.09 11.28 6.22
CA ASP A 51 -25.07 12.12 7.43
C ASP A 51 -26.15 13.21 7.34
N SER A 52 -26.28 13.85 6.18
CA SER A 52 -27.30 14.87 5.93
C SER A 52 -28.76 14.34 5.97
N SER A 53 -28.96 13.04 5.74
CA SER A 53 -30.30 12.41 5.78
C SER A 53 -30.80 12.07 7.18
N GLY A 54 -30.01 12.34 8.23
CA GLY A 54 -30.38 12.05 9.64
C GLY A 54 -30.40 10.56 9.97
N GLY A 55 -29.77 9.72 9.16
CA GLY A 55 -29.64 8.28 9.39
C GLY A 55 -28.80 7.98 10.62
N PHE A 56 -29.14 6.88 11.30
CA PHE A 56 -28.50 6.44 12.53
C PHE A 56 -27.00 6.19 12.33
N THR A 57 -26.18 7.11 12.80
CA THR A 57 -24.76 7.28 12.52
C THR A 57 -23.84 6.08 12.85
N LEU A 58 -24.28 5.15 13.68
CA LEU A 58 -23.50 3.96 14.06
C LEU A 58 -23.58 2.78 13.06
N LEU A 59 -24.59 2.75 12.20
CA LEU A 59 -24.77 1.72 11.16
C LEU A 59 -24.49 2.25 9.75
N SER A 60 -24.24 3.53 9.60
CA SER A 60 -23.83 4.18 8.34
C SER A 60 -22.35 3.96 7.99
N PHE A 61 -21.72 2.93 8.51
CA PHE A 61 -20.63 2.29 7.78
C PHE A 61 -21.24 1.83 6.47
N SER A 62 -21.33 2.79 5.56
CA SER A 62 -22.09 2.62 4.35
C SER A 62 -21.50 1.42 3.61
N PHE A 63 -22.34 0.55 3.12
CA PHE A 63 -21.94 -0.51 2.20
C PHE A 63 -21.02 0.05 1.11
N VAL A 64 -21.19 1.31 0.74
CA VAL A 64 -20.37 2.04 -0.22
C VAL A 64 -18.94 2.19 0.29
N SER A 65 -18.71 2.64 1.52
CA SER A 65 -17.36 2.78 2.09
C SER A 65 -16.62 1.46 2.18
N ILE A 66 -17.33 0.39 2.55
CA ILE A 66 -16.74 -0.96 2.56
C ILE A 66 -16.36 -1.39 1.14
N LEU A 67 -17.24 -1.22 0.16
CA LEU A 67 -16.96 -1.57 -1.23
C LEU A 67 -15.80 -0.74 -1.80
N VAL A 68 -15.80 0.57 -1.58
CA VAL A 68 -14.70 1.45 -2.01
C VAL A 68 -13.39 1.04 -1.36
N SER A 69 -13.38 0.74 -0.07
CA SER A 69 -12.20 0.27 0.66
C SER A 69 -11.67 -1.06 0.10
N LEU A 70 -12.55 -2.02 -0.19
CA LEU A 70 -12.16 -3.31 -0.77
C LEU A 70 -11.57 -3.14 -2.18
N ILE A 71 -12.22 -2.33 -3.03
CA ILE A 71 -11.73 -2.04 -4.38
C ILE A 71 -10.38 -1.34 -4.31
N SER A 72 -10.23 -0.32 -3.48
CA SER A 72 -8.97 0.42 -3.29
C SER A 72 -7.84 -0.49 -2.81
N ASN A 73 -8.15 -1.46 -1.93
CA ASN A 73 -7.18 -2.44 -1.45
C ASN A 73 -6.68 -3.36 -2.58
N VAL A 74 -7.60 -3.87 -3.43
CA VAL A 74 -7.24 -4.72 -4.56
C VAL A 74 -6.48 -3.94 -5.64
N LEU A 75 -6.87 -2.70 -5.93
CA LEU A 75 -6.13 -1.82 -6.84
C LEU A 75 -4.72 -1.50 -6.31
N GLY A 76 -4.59 -1.28 -5.00
CA GLY A 76 -3.29 -1.12 -4.36
C GLY A 76 -2.39 -2.34 -4.54
N ALA A 77 -2.95 -3.56 -4.42
CA ALA A 77 -2.23 -4.79 -4.71
C ALA A 77 -1.82 -4.87 -6.19
N GLY A 78 -2.70 -4.51 -7.13
CA GLY A 78 -2.39 -4.44 -8.56
C GLY A 78 -1.24 -3.47 -8.84
N PHE A 79 -1.22 -2.32 -8.18
CA PHE A 79 -0.10 -1.38 -8.29
C PHE A 79 1.21 -1.95 -7.75
N VAL A 80 1.17 -2.75 -6.67
CA VAL A 80 2.35 -3.49 -6.16
C VAL A 80 2.84 -4.51 -7.19
N CYS A 81 1.92 -5.29 -7.80
CA CYS A 81 2.27 -6.25 -8.87
C CYS A 81 2.92 -5.54 -10.05
N TYR A 82 2.36 -4.40 -10.49
CA TYR A 82 2.95 -3.55 -11.53
C TYR A 82 4.39 -3.12 -11.16
N CYS A 83 4.60 -2.63 -9.95
CA CYS A 83 5.94 -2.22 -9.49
C CYS A 83 6.94 -3.38 -9.51
N LEU A 84 6.51 -4.58 -9.13
CA LEU A 84 7.35 -5.79 -9.18
C LEU A 84 7.71 -6.18 -10.62
N GLY A 85 6.76 -6.12 -11.56
CA GLY A 85 7.01 -6.39 -12.98
C GLY A 85 8.06 -5.43 -13.54
N ILE A 86 7.94 -4.12 -13.27
CA ILE A 86 8.94 -3.13 -13.68
C ILE A 86 10.33 -3.43 -13.07
N LEU A 87 10.40 -3.82 -11.80
CA LEU A 87 11.67 -4.19 -11.16
C LEU A 87 12.34 -5.40 -11.82
N ARG A 88 11.55 -6.28 -12.44
CA ARG A 88 12.02 -7.45 -13.20
C ARG A 88 12.35 -7.13 -14.66
N GLY A 89 12.08 -5.90 -15.10
CA GLY A 89 12.29 -5.50 -16.49
C GLY A 89 11.18 -5.98 -17.43
N GLU A 90 10.03 -6.36 -16.91
CA GLU A 90 8.87 -6.76 -17.69
C GLU A 90 8.15 -5.54 -18.28
N ASP A 91 7.62 -5.68 -19.49
CA ASP A 91 6.77 -4.65 -20.11
C ASP A 91 5.36 -4.74 -19.53
N MET A 92 5.07 -3.87 -18.56
CA MET A 92 3.78 -3.82 -17.86
C MET A 92 2.84 -2.78 -18.50
N PRO A 93 1.71 -3.22 -19.11
CA PRO A 93 0.70 -2.32 -19.66
C PRO A 93 -0.17 -1.71 -18.56
N TYR A 94 -1.09 -0.79 -18.94
CA TYR A 94 -1.97 -0.11 -17.97
C TYR A 94 -2.98 -1.03 -17.28
N ASP A 95 -3.39 -2.10 -17.95
CA ASP A 95 -4.32 -3.11 -17.41
C ASP A 95 -3.70 -3.95 -16.29
N SER A 96 -2.36 -3.96 -16.15
CA SER A 96 -1.68 -4.62 -15.01
C SER A 96 -2.14 -4.12 -13.63
N LEU A 97 -2.78 -2.96 -13.56
CA LEU A 97 -3.42 -2.48 -12.34
C LEU A 97 -4.53 -3.43 -11.86
N PHE A 98 -5.13 -4.18 -12.78
CA PHE A 98 -6.22 -5.12 -12.50
C PHE A 98 -5.74 -6.57 -12.30
N ASP A 99 -4.46 -6.84 -12.41
CA ASP A 99 -3.89 -8.20 -12.27
C ASP A 99 -4.10 -8.82 -10.88
N ALA A 100 -4.41 -8.01 -9.86
CA ALA A 100 -4.73 -8.51 -8.53
C ALA A 100 -6.20 -8.99 -8.38
N PHE A 101 -7.09 -8.67 -9.30
CA PHE A 101 -8.52 -9.03 -9.20
C PHE A 101 -8.77 -10.55 -9.20
N PRO A 102 -8.08 -11.38 -9.99
CA PRO A 102 -8.26 -12.84 -9.96
C PRO A 102 -8.00 -13.47 -8.58
N PHE A 103 -7.17 -12.84 -7.77
CA PHE A 103 -6.87 -13.31 -6.40
C PHE A 103 -7.26 -12.29 -5.30
N ALA A 104 -8.22 -11.41 -5.61
CA ALA A 104 -8.71 -10.36 -4.71
C ALA A 104 -9.11 -10.88 -3.32
N GLY A 105 -9.72 -12.06 -3.24
CA GLY A 105 -10.07 -12.69 -1.97
C GLY A 105 -8.85 -12.96 -1.07
N LYS A 106 -7.72 -13.37 -1.66
CA LYS A 106 -6.47 -13.56 -0.89
C LYS A 106 -5.87 -12.22 -0.47
N VAL A 107 -5.94 -11.18 -1.32
CA VAL A 107 -5.49 -9.82 -1.01
C VAL A 107 -6.25 -9.27 0.20
N ILE A 108 -7.57 -9.37 0.18
CA ILE A 108 -8.44 -8.90 1.26
C ILE A 108 -8.14 -9.68 2.56
N LEU A 109 -8.07 -11.01 2.46
CA LEU A 109 -7.76 -11.85 3.62
C LEU A 109 -6.38 -11.55 4.19
N LEU A 110 -5.38 -11.33 3.32
CA LEU A 110 -4.03 -10.94 3.74
C LEU A 110 -4.06 -9.63 4.52
N THR A 111 -4.75 -8.61 4.00
CA THR A 111 -4.86 -7.30 4.67
C THR A 111 -5.53 -7.40 6.02
N ILE A 112 -6.61 -8.19 6.13
CA ILE A 112 -7.31 -8.41 7.41
C ILE A 112 -6.40 -9.11 8.41
N VAL A 113 -5.75 -10.21 8.02
CA VAL A 113 -4.88 -10.99 8.91
C VAL A 113 -3.66 -10.18 9.32
N GLN A 114 -3.05 -9.46 8.38
CA GLN A 114 -1.92 -8.57 8.65
C GLN A 114 -2.31 -7.46 9.61
N GLY A 115 -3.44 -6.80 9.37
CA GLY A 115 -3.99 -5.75 10.24
C GLY A 115 -4.28 -6.28 11.65
N LEU A 116 -4.87 -7.46 11.76
CA LEU A 116 -5.13 -8.11 13.04
C LEU A 116 -3.83 -8.37 13.83
N PHE A 117 -2.81 -8.89 13.18
CA PHE A 117 -1.52 -9.11 13.85
C PHE A 117 -0.86 -7.81 14.29
N ILE A 118 -0.86 -6.79 13.43
CA ILE A 118 -0.31 -5.46 13.79
C ILE A 118 -1.10 -4.88 14.96
N PHE A 119 -2.43 -4.95 14.92
CA PHE A 119 -3.30 -4.47 16.00
C PHE A 119 -3.02 -5.18 17.32
N LEU A 120 -2.92 -6.52 17.33
CA LEU A 120 -2.61 -7.29 18.54
C LEU A 120 -1.26 -6.86 19.16
N TRP A 121 -0.24 -6.68 18.33
CA TRP A 121 1.07 -6.21 18.79
C TRP A 121 1.04 -4.76 19.27
N SER A 122 0.24 -3.91 18.63
CA SER A 122 0.05 -2.51 19.04
C SER A 122 -0.70 -2.38 20.35
N LEU A 123 -1.61 -3.31 20.63
CA LEU A 123 -2.34 -3.36 21.90
C LEU A 123 -1.40 -3.66 23.08
N LEU A 124 -0.35 -4.44 22.83
CA LEU A 124 0.65 -4.75 23.86
C LEU A 124 1.52 -3.52 24.13
N PHE A 125 2.11 -2.93 23.09
CA PHE A 125 2.84 -1.66 23.10
C PHE A 125 2.97 -1.12 21.67
N VAL A 126 3.08 0.21 21.53
CA VAL A 126 3.23 0.88 20.21
C VAL A 126 4.50 0.41 19.48
N ILE A 127 5.62 0.25 20.19
CA ILE A 127 6.91 -0.18 19.59
C ILE A 127 6.82 -1.58 18.96
N PRO A 128 6.30 -2.63 19.62
CA PRO A 128 6.08 -3.92 18.98
C PRO A 128 5.13 -3.88 17.78
N GLY A 129 4.12 -3.00 17.80
CA GLY A 129 3.23 -2.78 16.68
C GLY A 129 3.96 -2.26 15.44
N ILE A 130 4.85 -1.27 15.60
CA ILE A 130 5.71 -0.76 14.53
C ILE A 130 6.63 -1.87 13.99
N ILE A 131 7.24 -2.65 14.87
CA ILE A 131 8.11 -3.77 14.46
C ILE A 131 7.29 -4.82 13.67
N ALA A 132 6.06 -5.09 14.08
CA ALA A 132 5.16 -6.01 13.38
C ALA A 132 4.79 -5.48 11.98
N ALA A 133 4.53 -4.18 11.83
CA ALA A 133 4.25 -3.57 10.54
C ALA A 133 5.41 -3.77 9.55
N TYR A 134 6.66 -3.52 9.98
CA TYR A 134 7.83 -3.80 9.15
C TYR A 134 8.03 -5.30 8.85
N ARG A 135 7.69 -6.17 9.80
CA ARG A 135 7.81 -7.62 9.65
C ARG A 135 6.91 -8.18 8.55
N TYR A 136 5.76 -7.57 8.32
CA TYR A 136 4.78 -8.00 7.34
C TYR A 136 4.75 -7.13 6.08
N SER A 137 5.67 -6.18 5.94
CA SER A 137 5.67 -5.21 4.83
C SER A 137 5.80 -5.82 3.43
N PHE A 138 6.49 -6.97 3.31
CA PHE A 138 6.67 -7.68 2.03
C PHE A 138 5.60 -8.74 1.75
N ALA A 139 4.61 -8.93 2.63
CA ALA A 139 3.63 -10.00 2.47
C ALA A 139 2.79 -9.84 1.19
N MET A 140 2.39 -8.61 0.85
CA MET A 140 1.68 -8.31 -0.39
C MET A 140 2.55 -8.58 -1.61
N MET A 141 3.82 -8.21 -1.59
CA MET A 141 4.77 -8.51 -2.67
C MET A 141 4.92 -10.01 -2.90
N ASN A 142 5.02 -10.80 -1.82
CA ASN A 142 5.09 -12.27 -1.91
C ASN A 142 3.83 -12.88 -2.51
N LEU A 143 2.66 -12.30 -2.25
CA LEU A 143 1.39 -12.76 -2.82
C LEU A 143 1.28 -12.39 -4.31
N CYS A 144 1.78 -11.21 -4.71
CA CYS A 144 1.88 -10.82 -6.12
C CYS A 144 2.85 -11.70 -6.90
N ASP A 145 3.98 -12.08 -6.27
CA ASP A 145 4.98 -12.97 -6.86
C ASP A 145 4.46 -14.37 -7.13
N ASP A 146 3.69 -14.89 -6.20
CA ASP A 146 3.16 -16.24 -6.27
C ASP A 146 1.71 -16.25 -5.72
N PRO A 147 0.71 -15.96 -6.59
CA PRO A 147 -0.69 -15.97 -6.19
C PRO A 147 -1.19 -17.36 -5.74
N GLY A 148 -0.40 -18.41 -5.99
CA GLY A 148 -0.68 -19.78 -5.55
C GLY A 148 -0.53 -19.98 -4.05
N ILE A 149 0.34 -19.21 -3.39
CA ILE A 149 0.60 -19.38 -1.95
C ILE A 149 -0.59 -19.00 -1.08
N GLY A 150 -0.60 -19.56 0.12
CA GLY A 150 -1.56 -19.16 1.16
C GLY A 150 -1.14 -17.86 1.86
N VAL A 151 -2.13 -17.15 2.42
CA VAL A 151 -1.93 -15.88 3.16
C VAL A 151 -0.91 -16.01 4.29
N MET A 152 -0.99 -17.10 5.07
CA MET A 152 -0.06 -17.35 6.19
C MET A 152 1.37 -17.62 5.69
N GLU A 153 1.52 -18.23 4.51
CA GLU A 153 2.82 -18.45 3.89
C GLU A 153 3.42 -17.13 3.39
N ALA A 154 2.62 -16.24 2.78
CA ALA A 154 3.05 -14.91 2.38
C ALA A 154 3.57 -14.09 3.57
N LEU A 155 2.87 -14.14 4.72
CA LEU A 155 3.30 -13.51 5.97
C LEU A 155 4.58 -14.15 6.53
N ARG A 156 4.71 -15.48 6.47
CA ARG A 156 5.90 -16.20 6.93
C ARG A 156 7.13 -15.84 6.11
N ARG A 157 7.01 -15.80 4.78
CA ARG A 157 8.09 -15.38 3.87
C ARG A 157 8.49 -13.93 4.15
N SER A 158 7.53 -13.02 4.32
CA SER A 158 7.80 -11.62 4.67
C SER A 158 8.59 -11.51 5.97
N LYS A 159 8.20 -12.27 7.00
CA LYS A 159 8.93 -12.32 8.28
C LYS A 159 10.39 -12.73 8.09
N GLN A 160 10.65 -13.75 7.28
CA GLN A 160 12.02 -14.25 7.02
C GLN A 160 12.85 -13.24 6.23
N GLN A 161 12.26 -12.59 5.22
CA GLN A 161 12.90 -11.58 4.39
C GLN A 161 13.30 -10.32 5.16
N THR A 162 12.49 -9.93 6.15
CA THR A 162 12.74 -8.73 6.96
C THR A 162 13.64 -9.00 8.16
N ASP A 163 13.94 -10.27 8.46
CA ASP A 163 14.76 -10.61 9.62
C ASP A 163 16.20 -10.13 9.42
N GLY A 164 16.75 -9.47 10.44
CA GLY A 164 18.07 -8.83 10.38
C GLY A 164 18.09 -7.43 9.72
N ASN A 165 17.09 -7.06 8.89
CA ASN A 165 17.11 -5.81 8.11
C ASN A 165 16.04 -4.78 8.52
N LYS A 166 15.30 -5.01 9.63
CA LYS A 166 14.21 -4.13 10.10
C LYS A 166 14.68 -2.71 10.35
N GLY A 167 15.89 -2.53 10.91
CA GLY A 167 16.47 -1.21 11.15
C GLY A 167 16.76 -0.45 9.86
N THR A 168 17.25 -1.13 8.83
CA THR A 168 17.51 -0.53 7.51
C THR A 168 16.21 -0.09 6.83
N LEU A 169 15.15 -0.93 6.92
CA LEU A 169 13.81 -0.59 6.41
C LEU A 169 13.23 0.63 7.15
N PHE A 170 13.40 0.67 8.48
CA PHE A 170 13.00 1.83 9.28
C PHE A 170 13.72 3.11 8.84
N LEU A 171 15.04 3.07 8.68
CA LEU A 171 15.84 4.21 8.21
C LEU A 171 15.44 4.64 6.80
N LEU A 172 15.11 3.69 5.91
CA LEU A 172 14.61 3.99 4.58
C LEU A 172 13.29 4.76 4.66
N THR A 173 12.35 4.30 5.47
CA THR A 173 11.04 4.97 5.69
C THR A 173 11.23 6.35 6.29
N MET A 174 12.10 6.51 7.29
CA MET A 174 12.44 7.82 7.88
C MET A 174 13.00 8.79 6.86
N SER A 175 13.77 8.29 5.89
CA SER A 175 14.29 9.10 4.77
C SER A 175 13.21 9.70 3.86
N PHE A 176 12.02 9.12 3.83
CA PHE A 176 10.85 9.64 3.09
C PHE A 176 9.89 10.43 3.96
N LEU A 177 10.04 10.37 5.30
CA LEU A 177 9.14 11.06 6.24
C LEU A 177 9.07 12.56 5.99
N GLY A 178 10.19 13.19 5.63
CA GLY A 178 10.23 14.62 5.30
C GLY A 178 9.31 14.99 4.13
N TRP A 179 9.23 14.14 3.11
CA TRP A 179 8.35 14.32 1.97
C TRP A 179 6.88 14.12 2.34
N LEU A 180 6.58 13.15 3.20
CA LEU A 180 5.22 12.90 3.72
C LEU A 180 4.73 14.07 4.56
N LEU A 181 5.58 14.65 5.40
CA LEU A 181 5.24 15.85 6.20
C LEU A 181 5.00 17.06 5.32
N LEU A 182 5.80 17.26 4.26
CA LEU A 182 5.59 18.33 3.28
C LEU A 182 4.26 18.16 2.53
N ALA A 183 3.94 16.94 2.10
CA ALA A 183 2.67 16.64 1.44
C ALA A 183 1.48 16.88 2.37
N GLY A 184 1.55 16.41 3.62
CA GLY A 184 0.52 16.66 4.63
C GLY A 184 0.33 18.15 4.95
N ALA A 185 1.42 18.91 5.07
CA ALA A 185 1.36 20.35 5.27
C ALA A 185 0.70 21.07 4.09
N ALA A 186 0.97 20.63 2.86
CA ALA A 186 0.34 21.20 1.66
C ALA A 186 -1.17 20.97 1.63
N VAL A 187 -1.64 19.77 2.06
CA VAL A 187 -3.08 19.47 2.16
C VAL A 187 -3.75 20.35 3.22
N VAL A 188 -3.16 20.45 4.41
CA VAL A 188 -3.70 21.30 5.49
C VAL A 188 -3.75 22.77 5.06
N LEU A 189 -2.72 23.27 4.35
CA LEU A 189 -2.73 24.64 3.83
C LEU A 189 -3.80 24.84 2.77
N ALA A 190 -4.07 23.85 1.93
CA ALA A 190 -5.15 23.93 0.95
C ALA A 190 -6.52 24.02 1.61
N ASP A 191 -6.77 23.24 2.68
CA ASP A 191 -8.01 23.30 3.46
C ASP A 191 -8.22 24.66 4.17
N TYR A 192 -7.14 25.36 4.54
CA TYR A 192 -7.23 26.70 5.14
C TYR A 192 -7.44 27.83 4.13
N LEU A 193 -7.16 27.56 2.82
CA LEU A 193 -7.25 28.58 1.75
C LEU A 193 -8.58 28.51 0.97
N ILE A 194 -9.40 27.48 1.19
CA ILE A 194 -10.72 27.27 0.58
C ILE A 194 -11.81 27.58 1.61
#